data_62a37450815d3da38d38714f787d3e5e
#
_entry.id   62a37450815d3da38d38714f787d3e5e
#
_cell.length_a   1.000
_cell.length_b   1.000
_cell.length_c   1.000
_cell.angle_alpha   90.00
_cell.angle_beta   90.00
_cell.angle_gamma   90.00
#
_symmetry.space_group_name_H-M   'P 1'
#
loop_
_entity.id
_entity.type
_entity.pdbx_description
1 polymer ?
#
loop_
_entity_poly.entity_id
_entity_poly.type
_entity_poly.pdbx_seq_one_letter_code
_entity_poly.pdbx_strand_id
1 'polypeptide(L)'
;MLKLTALRSTRTITAAAFRPRTLDPILFNRSFSLSRTTMKAQKGTIHSIEDVSTSDTKWVALRKINWTDQSNVSRTWEVASRKTRGKAGVDAVAMGNIILHPSKPPTTILVLQYRPPIDAISVEWPAGLVDADESVEDAAVRELREETGYEGKVTSVSPIVAADPGMTSANMQLAMMEVHLKEGDKEPEQQLDEGEHIERVVVPIAELYERLVEYSNMEGYMVSAKLFHWAHGVHMAKTKSYL
;
A
#
# COMPACT_ATOMS: atom_id res chain seq x y z
N MET A 1 64.01 -24.20 18.35
CA MET A 1 63.17 -23.52 19.37
C MET A 1 63.14 -22.04 19.03
N LEU A 2 62.13 -21.60 18.29
CA LEU A 2 61.89 -20.14 18.04
C LEU A 2 60.51 -19.83 18.67
N LYS A 3 60.47 -18.90 19.61
CA LYS A 3 59.26 -18.35 20.21
C LYS A 3 58.71 -17.25 19.31
N LEU A 4 57.52 -17.42 18.74
CA LEU A 4 56.77 -16.33 18.13
C LEU A 4 55.98 -15.60 19.20
N THR A 5 56.27 -14.32 19.38
CA THR A 5 55.53 -13.41 20.25
C THR A 5 54.44 -12.74 19.38
N ALA A 6 53.17 -13.00 19.71
CA ALA A 6 52.01 -12.38 19.03
C ALA A 6 51.71 -11.03 19.67
N LEU A 7 51.92 -9.93 18.93
CA LEU A 7 51.38 -8.61 19.31
C LEU A 7 49.87 -8.57 18.99
N ARG A 8 49.04 -8.44 20.06
CA ARG A 8 47.64 -8.08 19.93
C ARG A 8 47.51 -6.56 19.82
N SER A 9 47.15 -6.06 18.67
CA SER A 9 46.72 -4.68 18.46
C SER A 9 45.22 -4.57 18.74
N THR A 10 44.83 -3.99 19.87
CA THR A 10 43.44 -3.60 20.19
C THR A 10 43.15 -2.25 19.53
N ARG A 11 42.46 -2.25 18.41
CA ARG A 11 41.87 -1.03 17.86
C ARG A 11 40.52 -0.78 18.54
N THR A 12 40.50 0.24 19.38
CA THR A 12 39.28 0.81 19.97
C THR A 12 38.51 1.53 18.84
N ILE A 13 37.37 0.97 18.44
CA ILE A 13 36.45 1.64 17.50
C ILE A 13 35.57 2.56 18.35
N THR A 14 35.85 3.87 18.28
CA THR A 14 35.00 4.90 18.86
C THR A 14 33.73 5.00 18.01
N ALA A 15 32.59 4.61 18.60
CA ALA A 15 31.27 4.78 17.98
C ALA A 15 30.96 6.28 17.88
N ALA A 16 30.97 6.81 16.68
CA ALA A 16 30.48 8.15 16.41
C ALA A 16 28.96 8.16 16.62
N ALA A 17 28.50 8.90 17.63
CA ALA A 17 27.10 9.09 17.90
C ALA A 17 26.42 9.80 16.71
N PHE A 18 25.54 9.09 16.05
CA PHE A 18 24.66 9.64 15.00
C PHE A 18 23.65 10.59 15.67
N ARG A 19 23.88 11.90 15.55
CA ARG A 19 22.88 12.90 15.94
C ARG A 19 21.85 13.01 14.82
N PRO A 20 20.55 12.78 15.07
CA PRO A 20 19.53 13.07 14.06
C PRO A 20 19.53 14.58 13.80
N ARG A 21 19.66 14.96 12.52
CA ARG A 21 19.43 16.34 12.08
C ARG A 21 17.94 16.63 12.31
N THR A 22 17.65 17.53 13.22
CA THR A 22 16.32 18.16 13.33
C THR A 22 16.07 18.92 12.03
N LEU A 23 15.06 18.46 11.27
CA LEU A 23 14.54 19.23 10.14
C LEU A 23 13.80 20.44 10.74
N ASP A 24 14.18 21.64 10.30
CA ASP A 24 13.47 22.87 10.66
C ASP A 24 11.99 22.75 10.29
N PRO A 25 11.06 23.11 11.18
CA PRO A 25 9.65 23.13 10.86
C PRO A 25 9.38 24.25 9.86
N ILE A 26 9.27 23.91 8.59
CA ILE A 26 8.71 24.82 7.59
C ILE A 26 7.24 25.03 7.97
N LEU A 27 6.93 26.22 8.41
CA LEU A 27 5.58 26.70 8.72
C LEU A 27 4.69 26.61 7.46
N PHE A 28 4.00 25.48 7.29
CA PHE A 28 2.91 25.35 6.33
C PHE A 28 1.59 25.66 7.03
N ASN A 29 1.30 26.96 7.15
CA ASN A 29 -0.02 27.42 7.56
C ASN A 29 -0.89 27.62 6.31
N ARG A 30 -1.40 26.51 5.72
CA ARG A 30 -2.51 26.53 4.76
C ARG A 30 -3.64 25.69 5.31
N SER A 31 -4.62 26.37 5.88
CA SER A 31 -5.92 25.79 6.23
C SER A 31 -6.55 25.21 4.97
N PHE A 32 -6.52 23.89 4.81
CA PHE A 32 -7.36 23.22 3.83
C PHE A 32 -8.78 23.15 4.39
N SER A 33 -9.70 23.81 3.71
CA SER A 33 -11.13 23.62 3.93
C SER A 33 -11.50 22.20 3.56
N LEU A 34 -11.72 21.35 4.55
CA LEU A 34 -12.32 20.03 4.37
C LEU A 34 -13.74 20.24 3.83
N SER A 35 -13.95 19.92 2.56
CA SER A 35 -15.27 19.84 1.94
C SER A 35 -16.12 18.83 2.72
N ARG A 36 -17.35 19.22 3.02
CA ARG A 36 -18.33 18.47 3.80
C ARG A 36 -18.82 17.23 3.03
N THR A 37 -18.96 16.15 3.76
CA THR A 37 -19.76 14.93 3.49
C THR A 37 -18.99 13.74 2.89
N THR A 38 -17.80 13.45 3.39
CA THR A 38 -17.27 12.08 3.31
C THR A 38 -17.36 11.46 4.70
N MET A 39 -17.81 10.22 4.79
CA MET A 39 -17.70 9.45 6.05
C MET A 39 -16.21 9.39 6.39
N LYS A 40 -15.85 9.92 7.58
CA LYS A 40 -14.48 9.80 8.07
C LYS A 40 -14.19 8.34 8.37
N ALA A 41 -13.05 7.84 7.94
CA ALA A 41 -12.59 6.53 8.33
C ALA A 41 -12.55 6.43 9.85
N GLN A 42 -13.22 5.42 10.41
CA GLN A 42 -13.31 5.20 11.84
C GLN A 42 -12.62 3.90 12.18
N LYS A 43 -11.85 3.91 13.28
CA LYS A 43 -11.24 2.70 13.81
C LYS A 43 -12.33 1.75 14.30
N GLY A 44 -12.27 0.48 13.86
CA GLY A 44 -13.09 -0.59 14.40
C GLY A 44 -12.61 -1.01 15.80
N THR A 45 -13.35 -1.92 16.44
CA THR A 45 -13.00 -2.46 17.75
C THR A 45 -12.70 -3.95 17.62
N ILE A 46 -11.49 -4.38 18.00
CA ILE A 46 -11.14 -5.79 18.11
C ILE A 46 -11.65 -6.31 19.44
N HIS A 47 -12.48 -7.35 19.41
CA HIS A 47 -13.01 -7.99 20.63
C HIS A 47 -12.20 -9.21 21.05
N SER A 48 -11.72 -10.03 20.11
CA SER A 48 -10.87 -11.19 20.39
C SER A 48 -9.93 -11.47 19.23
N ILE A 49 -8.82 -12.15 19.52
CA ILE A 49 -7.92 -12.73 18.52
C ILE A 49 -7.77 -14.20 18.92
N GLU A 50 -8.09 -15.11 18.01
CA GLU A 50 -8.13 -16.55 18.28
C GLU A 50 -7.34 -17.31 17.21
N ASP A 51 -6.69 -18.40 17.64
CA ASP A 51 -6.10 -19.35 16.70
C ASP A 51 -7.21 -20.10 15.96
N VAL A 52 -7.08 -20.22 14.65
CA VAL A 52 -8.10 -20.83 13.82
C VAL A 52 -7.52 -21.93 12.91
N SER A 53 -8.25 -23.05 12.80
CA SER A 53 -7.90 -24.09 11.82
C SER A 53 -8.14 -23.60 10.40
N THR A 54 -7.23 -23.99 9.48
CA THR A 54 -7.41 -23.70 8.04
C THR A 54 -8.72 -24.23 7.45
N SER A 55 -9.29 -25.31 8.02
CA SER A 55 -10.61 -25.83 7.63
C SER A 55 -11.74 -24.84 7.89
N ASP A 56 -11.61 -24.03 8.92
CA ASP A 56 -12.66 -23.14 9.42
C ASP A 56 -12.57 -21.72 8.85
N THR A 57 -11.50 -21.47 8.04
CA THR A 57 -11.31 -20.17 7.39
C THR A 57 -11.97 -20.09 6.02
N LYS A 58 -12.55 -18.92 5.68
CA LYS A 58 -13.17 -18.66 4.37
C LYS A 58 -12.16 -18.14 3.35
N TRP A 59 -11.28 -17.22 3.76
CA TRP A 59 -10.50 -16.37 2.86
C TRP A 59 -9.04 -16.79 2.73
N VAL A 60 -8.45 -17.31 3.80
CA VAL A 60 -7.01 -17.58 3.91
C VAL A 60 -6.77 -18.99 4.43
N ALA A 61 -5.73 -19.65 3.93
CA ALA A 61 -5.22 -20.92 4.43
C ALA A 61 -3.78 -20.73 4.91
N LEU A 62 -3.47 -21.21 6.12
CA LEU A 62 -2.08 -21.39 6.56
C LEU A 62 -1.59 -22.75 6.09
N ARG A 63 -0.43 -22.78 5.43
CA ARG A 63 0.14 -23.99 4.86
C ARG A 63 1.62 -24.12 5.23
N LYS A 64 2.10 -25.38 5.27
CA LYS A 64 3.51 -25.73 5.38
C LYS A 64 4.01 -26.23 4.03
N ILE A 65 5.07 -25.62 3.52
CA ILE A 65 5.78 -26.06 2.31
C ILE A 65 7.01 -26.84 2.76
N ASN A 66 7.14 -28.09 2.31
CA ASN A 66 8.38 -28.84 2.44
C ASN A 66 9.13 -28.73 1.11
N TRP A 67 10.37 -28.29 1.16
CA TRP A 67 11.17 -28.02 -0.04
C TRP A 67 12.64 -28.35 0.18
N THR A 68 13.40 -28.47 -0.87
CA THR A 68 14.85 -28.73 -0.83
C THR A 68 15.57 -27.48 -1.33
N ASP A 69 16.53 -27.00 -0.55
CA ASP A 69 17.32 -25.83 -0.92
C ASP A 69 18.42 -26.17 -1.95
N GLN A 70 19.14 -25.15 -2.41
CA GLN A 70 20.20 -25.27 -3.41
C GLN A 70 21.41 -26.11 -2.93
N SER A 71 21.50 -26.37 -1.63
CA SER A 71 22.51 -27.24 -1.02
C SER A 71 22.02 -28.68 -0.80
N ASN A 72 20.86 -29.04 -1.38
CA ASN A 72 20.17 -30.32 -1.20
C ASN A 72 19.74 -30.59 0.26
N VAL A 73 19.52 -29.54 1.06
CA VAL A 73 19.02 -29.68 2.43
C VAL A 73 17.51 -29.50 2.45
N SER A 74 16.80 -30.44 3.08
CA SER A 74 15.34 -30.33 3.29
C SER A 74 15.00 -29.20 4.25
N ARG A 75 14.04 -28.37 3.85
CA ARG A 75 13.57 -27.20 4.59
C ARG A 75 12.05 -27.20 4.69
N THR A 76 11.54 -26.42 5.62
CA THR A 76 10.11 -26.13 5.73
C THR A 76 9.90 -24.62 5.73
N TRP A 77 8.75 -24.18 5.19
CA TRP A 77 8.31 -22.78 5.18
C TRP A 77 6.83 -22.71 5.51
N GLU A 78 6.43 -21.75 6.32
CA GLU A 78 5.03 -21.45 6.62
C GLU A 78 4.55 -20.33 5.72
N VAL A 79 3.36 -20.47 5.13
CA VAL A 79 2.83 -19.54 4.14
C VAL A 79 1.32 -19.34 4.33
N ALA A 80 0.87 -18.09 4.31
CA ALA A 80 -0.53 -17.75 4.14
C ALA A 80 -0.89 -17.75 2.64
N SER A 81 -1.98 -18.40 2.27
CA SER A 81 -2.45 -18.48 0.88
C SER A 81 -3.91 -18.04 0.78
N ARG A 82 -4.26 -17.25 -0.23
CA ARG A 82 -5.66 -16.94 -0.51
C ARG A 82 -6.39 -18.17 -1.04
N LYS A 83 -7.65 -18.35 -0.60
CA LYS A 83 -8.55 -19.38 -1.12
C LYS A 83 -9.40 -18.90 -2.30
N THR A 84 -9.36 -17.62 -2.61
CA THR A 84 -10.22 -16.93 -3.57
C THR A 84 -9.61 -16.70 -4.94
N ARG A 85 -8.35 -17.15 -5.17
CA ARG A 85 -7.67 -16.94 -6.46
C ARG A 85 -8.44 -17.56 -7.61
N GLY A 86 -8.86 -16.71 -8.55
CA GLY A 86 -9.57 -17.11 -9.76
C GLY A 86 -8.65 -17.71 -10.85
N LYS A 87 -9.23 -17.98 -12.03
CA LYS A 87 -8.53 -18.55 -13.19
C LYS A 87 -7.48 -17.60 -13.80
N ALA A 88 -7.64 -16.28 -13.60
CA ALA A 88 -6.67 -15.28 -14.02
C ALA A 88 -5.31 -15.41 -13.32
N GLY A 89 -5.24 -16.18 -12.22
CA GLY A 89 -4.00 -16.38 -11.47
C GLY A 89 -3.55 -15.19 -10.64
N VAL A 90 -4.37 -14.13 -10.58
CA VAL A 90 -4.14 -12.88 -9.84
C VAL A 90 -5.15 -12.79 -8.71
N ASP A 91 -4.71 -12.38 -7.52
CA ASP A 91 -5.59 -12.25 -6.37
C ASP A 91 -6.28 -10.88 -6.30
N ALA A 92 -5.56 -9.82 -6.69
CA ALA A 92 -6.03 -8.44 -6.51
C ALA A 92 -5.41 -7.48 -7.54
N VAL A 93 -6.06 -6.34 -7.71
CA VAL A 93 -5.53 -5.20 -8.46
C VAL A 93 -5.54 -3.96 -7.58
N ALA A 94 -4.47 -3.15 -7.65
CA ALA A 94 -4.46 -1.81 -7.07
C ALA A 94 -4.51 -0.77 -8.20
N MET A 95 -5.24 0.33 -7.98
CA MET A 95 -5.44 1.37 -8.97
C MET A 95 -4.55 2.58 -8.68
N GLY A 96 -3.43 2.68 -9.40
CA GLY A 96 -2.60 3.89 -9.45
C GLY A 96 -3.32 4.97 -10.26
N ASN A 97 -4.24 5.67 -9.62
CA ASN A 97 -5.14 6.58 -10.28
C ASN A 97 -4.56 8.00 -10.37
N ILE A 98 -4.70 8.62 -11.55
CA ILE A 98 -4.32 10.00 -11.83
C ILE A 98 -5.57 10.76 -12.27
N ILE A 99 -5.97 11.78 -11.52
CA ILE A 99 -7.09 12.65 -11.87
C ILE A 99 -6.54 13.86 -12.61
N LEU A 100 -7.01 14.06 -13.81
CA LEU A 100 -6.67 15.16 -14.69
C LEU A 100 -7.84 16.14 -14.80
N HIS A 101 -7.58 17.40 -14.48
CA HIS A 101 -8.56 18.49 -14.56
C HIS A 101 -8.01 19.62 -15.44
N PRO A 102 -8.84 20.28 -16.28
CA PRO A 102 -8.36 21.29 -17.21
C PRO A 102 -7.62 22.47 -16.57
N SER A 103 -8.00 22.86 -15.36
CA SER A 103 -7.48 24.05 -14.66
C SER A 103 -6.80 23.78 -13.32
N LYS A 104 -6.63 22.51 -12.91
CA LYS A 104 -6.01 22.13 -11.64
C LYS A 104 -4.83 21.18 -11.87
N PRO A 105 -3.84 21.16 -10.95
CA PRO A 105 -2.74 20.21 -11.03
C PRO A 105 -3.27 18.76 -10.91
N PRO A 106 -2.54 17.78 -11.48
CA PRO A 106 -2.88 16.37 -11.36
C PRO A 106 -2.95 15.93 -9.89
N THR A 107 -3.99 15.17 -9.55
CA THR A 107 -4.20 14.62 -8.22
C THR A 107 -4.33 13.10 -8.27
N THR A 108 -4.26 12.46 -7.11
CA THR A 108 -4.58 11.04 -6.93
C THR A 108 -5.58 10.89 -5.78
N ILE A 109 -6.38 9.83 -5.82
CA ILE A 109 -7.29 9.48 -4.74
C ILE A 109 -6.62 8.45 -3.87
N LEU A 110 -6.62 8.69 -2.58
CA LEU A 110 -6.30 7.72 -1.55
C LEU A 110 -7.59 7.23 -0.90
N VAL A 111 -7.57 6.00 -0.45
CA VAL A 111 -8.62 5.41 0.39
C VAL A 111 -8.08 5.19 1.78
N LEU A 112 -8.90 5.56 2.77
CA LEU A 112 -8.62 5.39 4.18
C LEU A 112 -9.61 4.37 4.70
N GLN A 113 -9.14 3.20 5.13
CA GLN A 113 -9.96 2.09 5.56
C GLN A 113 -9.37 1.42 6.80
N TYR A 114 -10.20 1.15 7.81
CA TYR A 114 -9.75 0.35 8.95
C TYR A 114 -9.41 -1.08 8.51
N ARG A 115 -8.20 -1.52 8.84
CA ARG A 115 -7.72 -2.87 8.55
C ARG A 115 -7.48 -3.62 9.88
N PRO A 116 -8.37 -4.53 10.29
CA PRO A 116 -8.24 -5.28 11.55
C PRO A 116 -6.87 -5.95 11.76
N PRO A 117 -6.21 -6.53 10.73
CA PRO A 117 -4.91 -7.18 10.95
C PRO A 117 -3.80 -6.28 11.47
N ILE A 118 -3.90 -4.98 11.26
CA ILE A 118 -2.92 -3.99 11.73
C ILE A 118 -3.49 -3.07 12.81
N ASP A 119 -4.75 -3.25 13.19
CA ASP A 119 -5.51 -2.42 14.15
C ASP A 119 -5.36 -0.91 13.90
N ALA A 120 -5.34 -0.51 12.63
CA ALA A 120 -5.16 0.87 12.21
C ALA A 120 -5.98 1.21 10.97
N ILE A 121 -6.15 2.52 10.72
CA ILE A 121 -6.65 3.03 9.45
C ILE A 121 -5.49 2.98 8.46
N SER A 122 -5.62 2.12 7.45
CA SER A 122 -4.65 2.02 6.36
C SER A 122 -4.88 3.11 5.33
N VAL A 123 -3.80 3.75 4.90
CA VAL A 123 -3.78 4.74 3.82
C VAL A 123 -3.26 4.04 2.57
N GLU A 124 -4.12 3.85 1.59
CA GLU A 124 -3.87 3.01 0.42
C GLU A 124 -4.30 3.71 -0.87
N TRP A 125 -3.86 3.22 -2.01
CA TRP A 125 -4.60 3.38 -3.24
C TRP A 125 -5.83 2.47 -3.23
N PRO A 126 -6.91 2.83 -3.95
CA PRO A 126 -8.02 1.93 -4.19
C PRO A 126 -7.52 0.57 -4.67
N ALA A 127 -8.09 -0.52 -4.15
CA ALA A 127 -7.62 -1.87 -4.48
C ALA A 127 -8.69 -2.91 -4.12
N GLY A 128 -8.97 -3.82 -5.05
CA GLY A 128 -9.92 -4.88 -4.82
C GLY A 128 -9.50 -6.23 -5.36
N LEU A 129 -10.31 -7.24 -5.12
CA LEU A 129 -10.09 -8.59 -5.61
C LEU A 129 -10.48 -8.69 -7.09
N VAL A 130 -9.75 -9.54 -7.82
CA VAL A 130 -10.12 -9.91 -9.19
C VAL A 130 -11.04 -11.12 -9.11
N ASP A 131 -12.28 -10.99 -9.56
CA ASP A 131 -13.26 -12.06 -9.55
C ASP A 131 -12.89 -13.20 -10.51
N ALA A 132 -13.52 -14.37 -10.31
CA ALA A 132 -13.11 -15.62 -10.98
C ALA A 132 -13.13 -15.56 -12.51
N ASP A 133 -14.04 -14.79 -13.08
CA ASP A 133 -14.27 -14.68 -14.53
C ASP A 133 -14.09 -13.23 -15.04
N GLU A 134 -13.38 -12.40 -14.29
CA GLU A 134 -13.12 -10.98 -14.57
C GLU A 134 -11.68 -10.76 -15.05
N SER A 135 -11.46 -9.81 -15.96
CA SER A 135 -10.12 -9.34 -16.29
C SER A 135 -9.61 -8.37 -15.22
N VAL A 136 -8.29 -8.21 -15.14
CA VAL A 136 -7.68 -7.25 -14.18
C VAL A 136 -8.10 -5.81 -14.51
N GLU A 137 -8.23 -5.50 -15.78
CA GLU A 137 -8.69 -4.20 -16.27
C GLU A 137 -10.13 -3.91 -15.87
N ASP A 138 -11.03 -4.90 -16.02
CA ASP A 138 -12.44 -4.75 -15.63
C ASP A 138 -12.57 -4.62 -14.12
N ALA A 139 -11.85 -5.44 -13.34
CA ALA A 139 -11.77 -5.33 -11.89
C ALA A 139 -11.30 -3.94 -11.46
N ALA A 140 -10.25 -3.40 -12.10
CA ALA A 140 -9.73 -2.07 -11.77
C ALA A 140 -10.77 -0.96 -12.02
N VAL A 141 -11.53 -1.05 -13.12
CA VAL A 141 -12.57 -0.06 -13.43
C VAL A 141 -13.74 -0.16 -12.45
N ARG A 142 -14.19 -1.39 -12.14
CA ARG A 142 -15.27 -1.65 -11.19
C ARG A 142 -14.92 -1.14 -9.80
N GLU A 143 -13.80 -1.57 -9.25
CA GLU A 143 -13.34 -1.22 -7.89
C GLU A 143 -13.08 0.28 -7.74
N LEU A 144 -12.45 0.93 -8.75
CA LEU A 144 -12.26 2.38 -8.70
C LEU A 144 -13.60 3.11 -8.57
N ARG A 145 -14.63 2.66 -9.33
CA ARG A 145 -15.96 3.26 -9.28
C ARG A 145 -16.65 2.99 -7.94
N GLU A 146 -16.58 1.78 -7.42
CA GLU A 146 -17.21 1.39 -6.16
C GLU A 146 -16.59 2.14 -4.99
N GLU A 147 -15.28 2.08 -4.83
CA GLU A 147 -14.57 2.69 -3.70
C GLU A 147 -14.50 4.23 -3.79
N THR A 148 -14.49 4.80 -4.99
CA THR A 148 -14.25 6.24 -5.15
C THR A 148 -15.37 7.01 -5.85
N GLY A 149 -16.26 6.33 -6.55
CA GLY A 149 -17.28 6.94 -7.40
C GLY A 149 -16.76 7.42 -8.76
N TYR A 150 -15.44 7.48 -8.96
CA TYR A 150 -14.86 7.96 -10.21
C TYR A 150 -14.75 6.86 -11.26
N GLU A 151 -14.97 7.22 -12.52
CA GLU A 151 -14.71 6.35 -13.65
C GLU A 151 -13.38 6.71 -14.31
N GLY A 152 -12.51 5.72 -14.41
CA GLY A 152 -11.18 5.88 -14.99
C GLY A 152 -10.93 4.92 -16.15
N LYS A 153 -9.98 5.30 -17.02
CA LYS A 153 -9.49 4.45 -18.09
C LYS A 153 -8.15 3.83 -17.69
N VAL A 154 -8.02 2.51 -17.79
CA VAL A 154 -6.73 1.83 -17.62
C VAL A 154 -5.79 2.24 -18.75
N THR A 155 -4.60 2.70 -18.40
CA THR A 155 -3.53 3.11 -19.33
C THR A 155 -2.42 2.08 -19.42
N SER A 156 -2.16 1.35 -18.33
CA SER A 156 -1.22 0.23 -18.31
C SER A 156 -1.49 -0.68 -17.12
N VAL A 157 -1.09 -1.94 -17.25
CA VAL A 157 -1.14 -2.94 -16.17
C VAL A 157 0.25 -3.52 -15.98
N SER A 158 0.70 -3.64 -14.74
CA SER A 158 2.00 -4.22 -14.41
C SER A 158 2.02 -5.73 -14.68
N PRO A 159 3.19 -6.36 -14.78
CA PRO A 159 3.29 -7.81 -14.57
C PRO A 159 2.70 -8.21 -13.21
N ILE A 160 2.41 -9.52 -13.04
CA ILE A 160 2.05 -10.06 -11.73
C ILE A 160 3.22 -9.86 -10.77
N VAL A 161 2.95 -9.25 -9.62
CA VAL A 161 3.95 -8.98 -8.57
C VAL A 161 3.53 -9.63 -7.26
N ALA A 162 4.51 -10.08 -6.47
CA ALA A 162 4.27 -10.64 -5.16
C ALA A 162 3.87 -9.54 -4.17
N ALA A 163 2.85 -9.79 -3.36
CA ALA A 163 2.40 -8.83 -2.34
C ALA A 163 3.35 -8.76 -1.14
N ASP A 164 3.72 -9.93 -0.60
CA ASP A 164 4.70 -10.11 0.47
C ASP A 164 5.28 -11.54 0.37
N PRO A 165 6.38 -11.73 -0.41
CA PRO A 165 6.86 -13.06 -0.77
C PRO A 165 7.46 -13.84 0.40
N GLY A 166 7.75 -13.20 1.54
CA GLY A 166 8.25 -13.84 2.74
C GLY A 166 7.19 -14.54 3.57
N MET A 167 5.94 -14.07 3.50
CA MET A 167 4.85 -14.54 4.36
C MET A 167 3.68 -15.14 3.58
N THR A 168 3.40 -14.68 2.38
CA THR A 168 2.20 -15.08 1.64
C THR A 168 2.49 -15.40 0.19
N SER A 169 1.68 -16.29 -0.39
CA SER A 169 1.64 -16.51 -1.82
C SER A 169 0.73 -15.53 -2.57
N ALA A 170 0.17 -14.54 -1.88
CA ALA A 170 -0.68 -13.53 -2.50
C ALA A 170 0.10 -12.71 -3.53
N ASN A 171 -0.54 -12.48 -4.66
CA ASN A 171 -0.02 -11.69 -5.75
C ASN A 171 -1.01 -10.59 -6.15
N MET A 172 -0.55 -9.68 -6.97
CA MET A 172 -1.39 -8.59 -7.47
C MET A 172 -0.83 -7.98 -8.74
N GLN A 173 -1.62 -7.12 -9.37
CA GLN A 173 -1.16 -6.22 -10.42
C GLN A 173 -1.47 -4.77 -10.05
N LEU A 174 -0.69 -3.84 -10.58
CA LEU A 174 -0.95 -2.41 -10.52
C LEU A 174 -1.53 -1.97 -11.87
N ALA A 175 -2.76 -1.48 -11.85
CA ALA A 175 -3.37 -0.82 -12.99
C ALA A 175 -3.19 0.70 -12.86
N MET A 176 -2.43 1.31 -13.78
CA MET A 176 -2.39 2.77 -13.87
C MET A 176 -3.64 3.24 -14.61
N MET A 177 -4.32 4.23 -14.04
CA MET A 177 -5.60 4.72 -14.56
C MET A 177 -5.62 6.23 -14.64
N GLU A 178 -6.27 6.77 -15.67
CA GLU A 178 -6.55 8.19 -15.81
C GLU A 178 -8.05 8.46 -15.69
N VAL A 179 -8.37 9.44 -14.84
CA VAL A 179 -9.71 10.01 -14.69
C VAL A 179 -9.69 11.41 -15.27
N HIS A 180 -10.43 11.63 -16.34
CA HIS A 180 -10.50 12.94 -17.00
C HIS A 180 -11.74 13.71 -16.56
N LEU A 181 -11.56 14.77 -15.78
CA LEU A 181 -12.62 15.66 -15.35
C LEU A 181 -12.81 16.83 -16.31
N LYS A 182 -14.01 17.38 -16.29
CA LYS A 182 -14.38 18.62 -17.00
C LYS A 182 -14.55 19.75 -16.00
N GLU A 183 -14.51 20.97 -16.49
CA GLU A 183 -14.83 22.14 -15.67
C GLU A 183 -16.27 22.06 -15.17
N GLY A 184 -16.46 22.19 -13.86
CA GLY A 184 -17.77 22.12 -13.23
C GLY A 184 -18.25 20.72 -12.84
N ASP A 185 -17.50 19.66 -13.13
CA ASP A 185 -17.83 18.32 -12.66
C ASP A 185 -17.94 18.30 -11.14
N LYS A 186 -18.99 17.65 -10.65
CA LYS A 186 -19.22 17.45 -9.22
C LYS A 186 -18.47 16.22 -8.75
N GLU A 187 -18.15 16.20 -7.48
CA GLU A 187 -17.59 15.01 -6.83
C GLU A 187 -18.61 13.87 -6.88
N PRO A 188 -18.28 12.70 -7.44
CA PRO A 188 -19.22 11.59 -7.56
C PRO A 188 -19.47 10.91 -6.20
N GLU A 189 -20.56 10.17 -6.10
CA GLU A 189 -20.88 9.36 -4.92
C GLU A 189 -20.18 8.00 -5.00
N GLN A 190 -19.68 7.50 -3.86
CA GLN A 190 -19.13 6.15 -3.71
C GLN A 190 -20.27 5.11 -3.75
N GLN A 191 -19.96 3.90 -4.20
CA GLN A 191 -20.90 2.78 -4.30
C GLN A 191 -20.36 1.59 -3.49
N LEU A 192 -20.06 1.83 -2.21
CA LEU A 192 -19.42 0.86 -1.31
C LEU A 192 -20.31 -0.36 -1.09
N ASP A 193 -19.68 -1.52 -0.99
CA ASP A 193 -20.35 -2.76 -0.61
C ASP A 193 -20.79 -2.76 0.86
N GLU A 194 -21.71 -3.66 1.21
CA GLU A 194 -22.19 -3.83 2.57
C GLU A 194 -21.02 -4.17 3.52
N GLY A 195 -20.84 -3.35 4.55
CA GLY A 195 -19.77 -3.49 5.53
C GLY A 195 -18.47 -2.79 5.16
N GLU A 196 -18.39 -2.15 3.99
CA GLU A 196 -17.26 -1.29 3.64
C GLU A 196 -17.42 0.11 4.23
N HIS A 197 -16.34 0.62 4.80
CA HIS A 197 -16.27 1.96 5.39
C HIS A 197 -14.99 2.62 4.90
N ILE A 198 -15.07 3.25 3.73
CA ILE A 198 -13.94 3.86 3.03
C ILE A 198 -14.13 5.37 2.96
N GLU A 199 -13.19 6.11 3.54
CA GLU A 199 -13.04 7.55 3.30
C GLU A 199 -12.10 7.74 2.11
N ARG A 200 -12.49 8.54 1.12
CA ARG A 200 -11.62 8.93 0.02
C ARG A 200 -11.01 10.31 0.27
N VAL A 201 -9.75 10.46 -0.07
CA VAL A 201 -9.00 11.72 0.05
C VAL A 201 -8.30 12.02 -1.27
N VAL A 202 -8.54 13.20 -1.82
CA VAL A 202 -7.87 13.66 -3.04
C VAL A 202 -6.61 14.43 -2.66
N VAL A 203 -5.46 14.02 -3.20
CA VAL A 203 -4.15 14.59 -2.89
C VAL A 203 -3.45 15.02 -4.17
N PRO A 204 -2.87 16.23 -4.27
CA PRO A 204 -1.99 16.59 -5.38
C PRO A 204 -0.81 15.64 -5.47
N ILE A 205 -0.52 15.09 -6.65
CA ILE A 205 0.61 14.16 -6.84
C ILE A 205 1.94 14.80 -6.41
N ALA A 206 2.03 16.11 -6.60
CA ALA A 206 3.23 16.86 -6.21
C ALA A 206 3.48 16.88 -4.69
N GLU A 207 2.44 16.65 -3.88
CA GLU A 207 2.46 16.70 -2.41
C GLU A 207 2.26 15.29 -1.79
N LEU A 208 2.14 14.26 -2.62
CA LEU A 208 1.75 12.93 -2.15
C LEU A 208 2.73 12.38 -1.11
N TYR A 209 4.04 12.46 -1.38
CA TYR A 209 5.04 11.91 -0.46
C TYR A 209 4.97 12.56 0.93
N GLU A 210 4.92 13.89 0.97
CA GLU A 210 4.82 14.66 2.22
C GLU A 210 3.54 14.33 2.97
N ARG A 211 2.42 14.19 2.24
CA ARG A 211 1.13 13.80 2.83
C ARG A 211 1.18 12.39 3.43
N LEU A 212 1.84 11.44 2.78
CA LEU A 212 1.99 10.10 3.33
C LEU A 212 2.90 10.08 4.57
N VAL A 213 3.94 10.92 4.61
CA VAL A 213 4.77 11.09 5.81
C VAL A 213 3.94 11.69 6.95
N GLU A 214 3.06 12.66 6.68
CA GLU A 214 2.12 13.19 7.70
C GLU A 214 1.23 12.08 8.25
N TYR A 215 0.57 11.28 7.40
CA TYR A 215 -0.25 10.16 7.83
C TYR A 215 0.54 9.13 8.67
N SER A 216 1.79 8.84 8.30
CA SER A 216 2.61 7.88 9.04
C SER A 216 2.98 8.34 10.46
N ASN A 217 2.86 9.65 10.75
CA ASN A 217 3.08 10.24 12.08
C ASN A 217 1.77 10.43 12.87
N MET A 218 0.61 10.14 12.29
CA MET A 218 -0.69 10.24 12.97
C MET A 218 -0.98 8.96 13.76
N GLU A 219 -1.39 9.10 15.00
CA GLU A 219 -1.81 7.96 15.83
C GLU A 219 -3.02 7.24 15.20
N GLY A 220 -2.95 5.91 15.14
CA GLY A 220 -4.01 5.07 14.58
C GLY A 220 -4.03 4.98 13.05
N TYR A 221 -3.06 5.56 12.36
CA TYR A 221 -2.90 5.45 10.91
C TYR A 221 -1.65 4.65 10.53
N MET A 222 -1.73 3.95 9.40
CA MET A 222 -0.60 3.23 8.81
C MET A 222 -0.64 3.36 7.28
N VAL A 223 0.48 3.75 6.69
CA VAL A 223 0.58 3.90 5.24
C VAL A 223 0.98 2.58 4.60
N SER A 224 0.28 2.17 3.55
CA SER A 224 0.62 0.99 2.76
C SER A 224 2.02 1.12 2.14
N ALA A 225 2.86 0.10 2.33
CA ALA A 225 4.22 0.08 1.79
C ALA A 225 4.25 0.26 0.27
N LYS A 226 3.30 -0.32 -0.46
CA LYS A 226 3.22 -0.23 -1.94
C LYS A 226 3.03 1.22 -2.40
N LEU A 227 2.09 1.93 -1.78
CA LEU A 227 1.83 3.34 -2.05
C LEU A 227 3.02 4.22 -1.65
N PHE A 228 3.60 3.97 -0.46
CA PHE A 228 4.74 4.73 0.02
C PHE A 228 5.96 4.57 -0.89
N HIS A 229 6.26 3.36 -1.35
CA HIS A 229 7.39 3.11 -2.26
C HIS A 229 7.22 3.85 -3.59
N TRP A 230 6.01 3.84 -4.16
CA TRP A 230 5.72 4.57 -5.40
C TRP A 230 5.88 6.09 -5.19
N ALA A 231 5.27 6.64 -4.15
CA ALA A 231 5.33 8.07 -3.83
C ALA A 231 6.77 8.51 -3.55
N HIS A 232 7.55 7.70 -2.82
CA HIS A 232 8.96 7.97 -2.57
C HIS A 232 9.79 7.95 -3.88
N GLY A 233 9.53 6.99 -4.76
CA GLY A 233 10.18 6.94 -6.07
C GLY A 233 9.92 8.20 -6.90
N VAL A 234 8.67 8.66 -6.96
CA VAL A 234 8.29 9.91 -7.65
C VAL A 234 8.94 11.13 -6.99
N HIS A 235 8.94 11.19 -5.66
CA HIS A 235 9.60 12.27 -4.91
C HIS A 235 11.11 12.30 -5.19
N MET A 236 11.78 11.16 -5.18
CA MET A 236 13.21 11.07 -5.50
C MET A 236 13.50 11.47 -6.94
N ALA A 237 12.71 11.03 -7.90
CA ALA A 237 12.87 11.42 -9.31
C ALA A 237 12.74 12.94 -9.50
N LYS A 238 11.84 13.59 -8.74
CA LYS A 238 11.62 15.05 -8.77
C LYS A 238 12.74 15.83 -8.05
N THR A 239 13.28 15.33 -6.94
CA THR A 239 14.16 16.09 -6.04
C THR A 239 15.65 15.76 -6.17
N LYS A 240 15.99 14.64 -6.78
CA LYS A 240 17.35 14.14 -6.94
C LYS A 240 17.66 13.93 -8.41
N SER A 241 18.86 14.34 -8.82
CA SER A 241 19.35 14.16 -10.20
C SER A 241 19.95 12.75 -10.38
N TYR A 242 19.20 11.71 -10.05
CA TYR A 242 19.65 10.33 -10.25
C TYR A 242 19.22 9.75 -11.60
N LEU A 243 18.34 10.44 -12.33
CA LEU A 243 17.82 10.07 -13.65
C LEU A 243 18.11 11.17 -14.66
#